data_537c771cfb76f80963b93a0c9d92c454
#
_entry.id   537c771cfb76f80963b93a0c9d92c454
#
_cell.length_a   1.000
_cell.length_b   1.000
_cell.length_c   1.000
_cell.angle_alpha   90.00
_cell.angle_beta   90.00
_cell.angle_gamma   90.00
#
_symmetry.space_group_name_H-M   'P 1'
#
loop_
_entity.id
_entity.type
_entity.pdbx_description
1 polymer ?
#
loop_
_entity_poly.entity_id
_entity_poly.type
_entity_poly.pdbx_seq_one_letter_code
_entity_poly.pdbx_strand_id
1 'polypeptide(L)'
;MRLELQPGETASLVFMLGYIEVAKDQKWEDPNDPAKVGIINKKPAHELFRRFATVEQVEAALKELNSYWSELLTTYSVDSGDEKLDRMVNIWHQYQCMVTFNMSRSASYYESGMGRGMGFRDSNQDLLGFVHLIPERARERIIDIASAQMEDGSAWHQYQPLTKKGNADIGGGFNDDPLWLVAGVYAYLAETGDVSILTEPVPFNNVEGSEQPLLEHLHRSVNFTITHKGPHGIPLIGR
;
A
#
# COMPACT_ATOMS: atom_id res chain seq x y z
N MET A 1 15.52 -29.90 -20.39
CA MET A 1 14.66 -31.04 -20.03
C MET A 1 13.97 -31.52 -21.31
N ARG A 2 13.95 -32.82 -21.57
CA ARG A 2 13.26 -33.40 -22.72
C ARG A 2 12.14 -34.29 -22.18
N LEU A 3 10.93 -34.11 -22.70
CA LEU A 3 9.76 -34.93 -22.38
C LEU A 3 9.40 -35.76 -23.61
N GLU A 4 9.15 -37.04 -23.39
CA GLU A 4 8.62 -37.93 -24.41
C GLU A 4 7.25 -38.42 -23.93
N LEU A 5 6.20 -38.07 -24.67
CA LEU A 5 4.82 -38.41 -24.35
C LEU A 5 4.29 -39.38 -25.40
N GLN A 6 3.57 -40.41 -24.97
CA GLN A 6 2.83 -41.29 -25.85
C GLN A 6 1.50 -40.64 -26.27
N PRO A 7 0.87 -41.08 -27.36
CA PRO A 7 -0.44 -40.57 -27.77
C PRO A 7 -1.47 -40.66 -26.64
N GLY A 8 -2.06 -39.52 -26.24
CA GLY A 8 -3.03 -39.43 -25.15
C GLY A 8 -2.42 -39.17 -23.75
N GLU A 9 -1.09 -39.22 -23.62
CA GLU A 9 -0.44 -38.87 -22.35
C GLU A 9 -0.34 -37.34 -22.16
N THR A 10 -0.46 -36.92 -20.90
CA THR A 10 -0.29 -35.53 -20.48
C THR A 10 0.73 -35.48 -19.35
N ALA A 11 1.63 -34.50 -19.38
CA ALA A 11 2.53 -34.22 -18.28
C ALA A 11 2.45 -32.77 -17.89
N SER A 12 2.40 -32.52 -16.60
CA SER A 12 2.41 -31.16 -16.02
C SER A 12 3.75 -30.89 -15.34
N LEU A 13 4.27 -29.71 -15.51
CA LEU A 13 5.52 -29.26 -14.91
C LEU A 13 5.27 -27.96 -14.11
N VAL A 14 5.87 -27.88 -12.95
CA VAL A 14 5.84 -26.68 -12.12
C VAL A 14 7.19 -25.96 -12.24
N PHE A 15 7.15 -24.71 -12.63
CA PHE A 15 8.29 -23.81 -12.63
C PHE A 15 8.02 -22.70 -11.62
N MET A 16 9.03 -22.38 -10.79
CA MET A 16 8.89 -21.36 -9.77
C MET A 16 9.97 -20.29 -9.94
N LEU A 17 9.53 -19.03 -9.85
CA LEU A 17 10.36 -17.87 -9.67
C LEU A 17 9.79 -17.08 -8.48
N GLY A 18 10.62 -16.72 -7.51
CA GLY A 18 10.16 -16.06 -6.31
C GLY A 18 11.21 -15.12 -5.74
N TYR A 19 10.76 -14.26 -4.82
CA TYR A 19 11.57 -13.35 -4.04
C TYR A 19 11.28 -13.57 -2.56
N ILE A 20 12.32 -13.54 -1.73
CA ILE A 20 12.20 -13.66 -0.27
C ILE A 20 13.12 -12.65 0.39
N GLU A 21 12.56 -11.92 1.34
CA GLU A 21 13.31 -11.11 2.26
C GLU A 21 13.65 -11.92 3.52
N VAL A 22 14.88 -11.77 3.99
CA VAL A 22 15.33 -12.29 5.28
C VAL A 22 15.99 -11.16 6.07
N ALA A 23 15.83 -11.18 7.38
CA ALA A 23 16.46 -10.22 8.26
C ALA A 23 18.00 -10.26 8.06
N LYS A 24 18.64 -9.10 8.26
CA LYS A 24 20.08 -8.93 7.99
C LYS A 24 20.95 -9.92 8.79
N ASP A 25 20.57 -10.21 10.01
CA ASP A 25 21.21 -11.18 10.90
C ASP A 25 20.98 -12.64 10.49
N GLN A 26 19.95 -12.92 9.70
CA GLN A 26 19.60 -14.24 9.18
C GLN A 26 20.05 -14.46 7.74
N LYS A 27 20.75 -13.49 7.15
CA LYS A 27 21.18 -13.51 5.75
C LYS A 27 22.11 -14.69 5.42
N TRP A 28 22.99 -15.05 6.36
CA TRP A 28 24.00 -16.06 6.17
C TRP A 28 23.60 -17.39 6.84
N GLU A 29 24.05 -18.49 6.31
CA GLU A 29 23.83 -19.79 6.94
C GLU A 29 24.61 -19.88 8.25
N ASP A 30 25.31 -20.35 8.82
CA ASP A 30 25.93 -20.28 10.14
C ASP A 30 27.16 -19.35 10.11
N PRO A 31 27.12 -18.18 10.71
CA PRO A 31 28.27 -17.27 10.74
C PRO A 31 29.44 -17.81 11.60
N ASN A 32 29.19 -18.82 12.42
CA ASN A 32 30.21 -19.43 13.29
C ASN A 32 30.85 -20.69 12.65
N ASP A 33 30.31 -21.18 11.54
CA ASP A 33 30.89 -22.33 10.82
C ASP A 33 31.81 -21.83 9.70
N PRO A 34 33.14 -22.01 9.79
CA PRO A 34 34.08 -21.55 8.76
C PRO A 34 33.78 -22.07 7.35
N ALA A 35 33.15 -23.26 7.25
CA ALA A 35 32.76 -23.85 5.98
C ALA A 35 31.54 -23.18 5.34
N LYS A 36 30.82 -22.38 6.10
CA LYS A 36 29.57 -21.69 5.70
C LYS A 36 29.72 -20.18 5.60
N VAL A 37 30.87 -19.64 5.83
CA VAL A 37 31.16 -18.21 5.72
C VAL A 37 30.82 -17.72 4.31
N GLY A 38 29.96 -16.72 4.21
CA GLY A 38 29.54 -16.12 2.95
C GLY A 38 28.50 -16.92 2.16
N ILE A 39 27.99 -18.05 2.69
CA ILE A 39 26.89 -18.80 2.07
C ILE A 39 25.55 -18.15 2.48
N ILE A 40 24.79 -17.74 1.48
CA ILE A 40 23.46 -17.15 1.69
C ILE A 40 22.51 -18.22 2.24
N ASN A 41 21.78 -17.89 3.29
CA ASN A 41 20.73 -18.73 3.86
C ASN A 41 19.55 -18.86 2.88
N LYS A 42 19.47 -20.02 2.22
CA LYS A 42 18.40 -20.36 1.26
C LYS A 42 17.24 -21.13 1.89
N LYS A 43 17.30 -21.41 3.18
CA LYS A 43 16.28 -22.22 3.87
C LYS A 43 14.86 -21.64 3.69
N PRO A 44 14.62 -20.32 3.87
CA PRO A 44 13.28 -19.74 3.65
C PRO A 44 12.80 -19.88 2.21
N ALA A 45 13.72 -19.78 1.22
CA ALA A 45 13.39 -19.99 -0.19
C ALA A 45 12.97 -21.43 -0.47
N HIS A 46 13.69 -22.39 0.10
CA HIS A 46 13.34 -23.81 -0.05
C HIS A 46 12.01 -24.15 0.64
N GLU A 47 11.69 -23.51 1.75
CA GLU A 47 10.40 -23.66 2.43
C GLU A 47 9.25 -23.12 1.58
N LEU A 48 9.43 -21.95 0.96
CA LEU A 48 8.44 -21.41 0.01
C LEU A 48 8.27 -22.34 -1.20
N PHE A 49 9.36 -22.83 -1.78
CA PHE A 49 9.27 -23.74 -2.92
C PHE A 49 8.51 -25.02 -2.61
N ARG A 50 8.66 -25.58 -1.41
CA ARG A 50 7.90 -26.78 -1.01
C ARG A 50 6.39 -26.55 -0.96
N ARG A 51 5.92 -25.32 -0.76
CA ARG A 51 4.48 -24.99 -0.75
C ARG A 51 3.85 -25.08 -2.14
N PHE A 52 4.65 -25.02 -3.22
CA PHE A 52 4.20 -25.01 -4.60
C PHE A 52 4.93 -26.08 -5.45
N ALA A 53 5.39 -27.16 -4.82
CA ALA A 53 6.24 -28.14 -5.49
C ALA A 53 5.47 -29.09 -6.41
N THR A 54 4.16 -29.27 -6.19
CA THR A 54 3.33 -30.19 -6.98
C THR A 54 2.19 -29.44 -7.67
N VAL A 55 1.62 -30.06 -8.71
CA VAL A 55 0.49 -29.48 -9.46
C VAL A 55 -0.70 -29.27 -8.54
N GLU A 56 -0.99 -30.21 -7.67
CA GLU A 56 -2.11 -30.15 -6.70
C GLU A 56 -1.96 -28.97 -5.75
N GLN A 57 -0.73 -28.69 -5.28
CA GLN A 57 -0.44 -27.54 -4.42
C GLN A 57 -0.63 -26.22 -5.18
N VAL A 58 -0.22 -26.14 -6.44
CA VAL A 58 -0.42 -24.96 -7.29
C VAL A 58 -1.91 -24.73 -7.55
N GLU A 59 -2.68 -25.79 -7.87
CA GLU A 59 -4.12 -25.69 -8.07
C GLU A 59 -4.85 -25.26 -6.80
N ALA A 60 -4.45 -25.78 -5.63
CA ALA A 60 -5.00 -25.37 -4.34
C ALA A 60 -4.73 -23.90 -4.07
N ALA A 61 -3.51 -23.42 -4.29
CA ALA A 61 -3.14 -22.02 -4.13
C ALA A 61 -3.91 -21.09 -5.10
N LEU A 62 -4.10 -21.53 -6.35
CA LEU A 62 -4.90 -20.79 -7.33
C LEU A 62 -6.38 -20.69 -6.89
N LYS A 63 -6.92 -21.77 -6.35
CA LYS A 63 -8.29 -21.79 -5.81
C LYS A 63 -8.42 -20.84 -4.61
N GLU A 64 -7.45 -20.84 -3.72
CA GLU A 64 -7.41 -19.91 -2.57
C GLU A 64 -7.37 -18.45 -3.04
N LEU A 65 -6.50 -18.14 -4.02
CA LEU A 65 -6.42 -16.81 -4.63
C LEU A 65 -7.74 -16.39 -5.28
N ASN A 66 -8.38 -17.30 -6.03
CA ASN A 66 -9.68 -17.04 -6.63
C ASN A 66 -10.77 -16.77 -5.58
N SER A 67 -10.75 -17.53 -4.47
CA SER A 67 -11.69 -17.30 -3.36
C SER A 67 -11.50 -15.94 -2.72
N TYR A 68 -10.25 -15.55 -2.45
CA TYR A 68 -9.91 -14.23 -1.93
C TYR A 68 -10.43 -13.09 -2.82
N TRP A 69 -10.17 -13.17 -4.13
CA TRP A 69 -10.68 -12.14 -5.05
C TRP A 69 -12.20 -12.13 -5.15
N SER A 70 -12.84 -13.29 -5.16
CA SER A 70 -14.30 -13.39 -5.20
C SER A 70 -14.93 -12.76 -3.96
N GLU A 71 -14.39 -13.04 -2.77
CA GLU A 71 -14.85 -12.45 -1.52
C GLU A 71 -14.69 -10.92 -1.52
N LEU A 72 -13.50 -10.43 -1.90
CA LEU A 72 -13.23 -9.01 -1.96
C LEU A 72 -14.15 -8.29 -2.95
N LEU A 73 -14.31 -8.81 -4.16
CA LEU A 73 -15.09 -8.16 -5.22
C LEU A 73 -16.60 -8.22 -4.98
N THR A 74 -17.09 -9.08 -4.08
CA THR A 74 -18.51 -9.11 -3.69
C THR A 74 -18.89 -8.09 -2.62
N THR A 75 -17.93 -7.38 -2.05
CA THR A 75 -18.18 -6.27 -1.12
C THR A 75 -19.05 -5.19 -1.74
N TYR A 76 -18.89 -4.94 -3.04
CA TYR A 76 -19.70 -4.02 -3.82
C TYR A 76 -20.04 -4.64 -5.17
N SER A 77 -21.32 -4.70 -5.52
CA SER A 77 -21.76 -5.24 -6.81
C SER A 77 -22.95 -4.49 -7.38
N VAL A 78 -22.99 -4.39 -8.70
CA VAL A 78 -24.05 -3.76 -9.50
C VAL A 78 -24.56 -4.78 -10.51
N ASP A 79 -25.88 -4.84 -10.67
CA ASP A 79 -26.57 -5.53 -11.75
C ASP A 79 -27.39 -4.49 -12.52
N SER A 80 -26.80 -4.01 -13.63
CA SER A 80 -27.40 -2.97 -14.46
C SER A 80 -28.17 -3.52 -15.68
N GLY A 81 -28.04 -4.83 -15.94
CA GLY A 81 -28.51 -5.46 -17.17
C GLY A 81 -27.59 -5.24 -18.38
N ASP A 82 -26.47 -4.50 -18.24
CA ASP A 82 -25.41 -4.36 -19.24
C ASP A 82 -24.16 -5.09 -18.74
N GLU A 83 -23.85 -6.26 -19.32
CA GLU A 83 -22.71 -7.10 -18.92
C GLU A 83 -21.37 -6.37 -18.96
N LYS A 84 -21.19 -5.39 -19.87
CA LYS A 84 -19.92 -4.66 -19.97
C LYS A 84 -19.77 -3.66 -18.82
N LEU A 85 -20.85 -2.96 -18.51
CA LEU A 85 -20.88 -2.05 -17.37
C LEU A 85 -20.69 -2.82 -16.06
N ASP A 86 -21.40 -3.93 -15.88
CA ASP A 86 -21.30 -4.77 -14.70
C ASP A 86 -19.87 -5.31 -14.51
N ARG A 87 -19.24 -5.79 -15.58
CA ARG A 87 -17.85 -6.24 -15.56
C ARG A 87 -16.87 -5.13 -15.18
N MET A 88 -17.07 -3.92 -15.73
CA MET A 88 -16.22 -2.78 -15.41
C MET A 88 -16.34 -2.39 -13.94
N VAL A 89 -17.57 -2.29 -13.41
CA VAL A 89 -17.81 -1.85 -12.04
C VAL A 89 -17.45 -2.94 -11.03
N ASN A 90 -17.91 -4.19 -11.26
CA ASN A 90 -17.77 -5.27 -10.27
C ASN A 90 -16.38 -5.89 -10.22
N ILE A 91 -15.57 -5.72 -11.27
CA ILE A 91 -14.23 -6.35 -11.35
C ILE A 91 -13.15 -5.30 -11.55
N TRP A 92 -13.15 -4.63 -12.71
CA TRP A 92 -12.01 -3.84 -13.13
C TRP A 92 -11.79 -2.58 -12.32
N HIS A 93 -12.83 -1.84 -11.94
CA HIS A 93 -12.69 -0.65 -11.10
C HIS A 93 -12.17 -1.00 -9.71
N GLN A 94 -12.74 -2.03 -9.08
CA GLN A 94 -12.31 -2.46 -7.75
C GLN A 94 -10.87 -3.01 -7.78
N TYR A 95 -10.53 -3.84 -8.77
CA TYR A 95 -9.17 -4.32 -8.96
C TYR A 95 -8.20 -3.17 -9.17
N GLN A 96 -8.53 -2.21 -10.04
CA GLN A 96 -7.68 -1.05 -10.32
C GLN A 96 -7.48 -0.17 -9.08
N CYS A 97 -8.54 0.09 -8.31
CA CYS A 97 -8.44 0.84 -7.05
C CYS A 97 -7.50 0.14 -6.06
N MET A 98 -7.61 -1.18 -5.92
CA MET A 98 -6.73 -1.96 -5.05
C MET A 98 -5.27 -1.94 -5.53
N VAL A 99 -5.03 -2.10 -6.83
CA VAL A 99 -3.67 -2.03 -7.40
C VAL A 99 -3.09 -0.63 -7.18
N THR A 100 -3.83 0.42 -7.46
CA THR A 100 -3.40 1.80 -7.27
C THR A 100 -3.08 2.09 -5.80
N PHE A 101 -3.94 1.66 -4.88
CA PHE A 101 -3.72 1.78 -3.44
C PHE A 101 -2.42 1.09 -3.00
N ASN A 102 -2.15 -0.12 -3.50
CA ASN A 102 -0.97 -0.88 -3.12
C ASN A 102 0.32 -0.35 -3.78
N MET A 103 0.24 0.03 -5.05
CA MET A 103 1.40 0.40 -5.87
C MET A 103 1.68 1.89 -5.88
N SER A 104 0.82 2.71 -5.27
CA SER A 104 0.95 4.18 -5.25
C SER A 104 1.19 4.78 -6.63
N ARG A 105 0.45 4.31 -7.63
CA ARG A 105 0.56 4.72 -9.04
C ARG A 105 1.93 4.43 -9.67
N SER A 106 2.77 3.64 -9.01
CA SER A 106 4.03 3.18 -9.57
C SER A 106 3.78 1.89 -10.37
N ALA A 107 3.85 1.99 -11.69
CA ALA A 107 3.58 0.84 -12.56
C ALA A 107 4.67 -0.23 -12.47
N SER A 108 5.92 0.18 -12.26
CA SER A 108 7.01 -0.75 -12.12
C SER A 108 8.28 -0.09 -11.57
N TYR A 109 9.19 -0.92 -11.10
CA TYR A 109 10.55 -0.54 -10.77
C TYR A 109 11.28 0.17 -11.93
N TYR A 110 11.05 -0.27 -13.15
CA TYR A 110 11.66 0.32 -14.36
C TYR A 110 11.17 1.72 -14.65
N GLU A 111 9.91 1.99 -14.37
CA GLU A 111 9.32 3.31 -14.57
C GLU A 111 9.74 4.29 -13.48
N SER A 112 9.70 3.88 -12.23
CA SER A 112 9.78 4.77 -11.07
C SER A 112 11.11 4.74 -10.35
N GLY A 113 11.92 3.69 -10.55
CA GLY A 113 13.16 3.47 -9.82
C GLY A 113 12.94 3.15 -8.33
N MET A 114 14.04 3.05 -7.59
CA MET A 114 14.00 2.74 -6.14
C MET A 114 13.71 3.96 -5.25
N GLY A 115 13.89 5.16 -5.78
CA GLY A 115 13.83 6.39 -4.99
C GLY A 115 12.45 7.04 -4.91
N ARG A 116 11.47 6.55 -5.67
CA ARG A 116 10.15 7.17 -5.70
C ARG A 116 9.37 6.82 -4.44
N GLY A 117 8.90 7.87 -3.75
CA GLY A 117 7.99 7.75 -2.62
C GLY A 117 6.52 7.67 -3.03
N MET A 118 5.68 7.45 -2.05
CA MET A 118 4.22 7.58 -2.18
C MET A 118 3.84 9.05 -1.99
N GLY A 119 3.04 9.60 -2.92
CA GLY A 119 2.53 10.96 -2.79
C GLY A 119 1.57 11.10 -1.62
N PHE A 120 1.70 12.16 -0.84
CA PHE A 120 0.80 12.42 0.28
C PHE A 120 -0.65 12.61 -0.20
N ARG A 121 -0.86 13.50 -1.15
CA ARG A 121 -2.15 13.72 -1.80
C ARG A 121 -2.64 12.47 -2.52
N ASP A 122 -1.76 11.88 -3.35
CA ASP A 122 -2.10 10.72 -4.17
C ASP A 122 -2.58 9.54 -3.33
N SER A 123 -1.89 9.25 -2.22
CA SER A 123 -2.27 8.15 -1.32
C SER A 123 -3.62 8.37 -0.66
N ASN A 124 -3.95 9.61 -0.29
CA ASN A 124 -5.28 9.94 0.22
C ASN A 124 -6.36 9.80 -0.85
N GLN A 125 -6.10 10.22 -2.09
CA GLN A 125 -7.04 10.05 -3.20
C GLN A 125 -7.26 8.57 -3.52
N ASP A 126 -6.20 7.78 -3.54
CA ASP A 126 -6.29 6.33 -3.79
C ASP A 126 -7.10 5.63 -2.70
N LEU A 127 -6.99 6.10 -1.46
CA LEU A 127 -7.77 5.61 -0.32
C LEU A 127 -9.28 5.81 -0.52
N LEU A 128 -9.72 6.89 -1.16
CA LEU A 128 -11.15 7.13 -1.44
C LEU A 128 -11.79 6.02 -2.28
N GLY A 129 -11.03 5.44 -3.21
CA GLY A 129 -11.49 4.32 -4.04
C GLY A 129 -11.31 2.94 -3.40
N PHE A 130 -10.72 2.87 -2.20
CA PHE A 130 -10.33 1.62 -1.55
C PHE A 130 -11.01 1.38 -0.20
N VAL A 131 -11.42 2.43 0.49
CA VAL A 131 -11.89 2.38 1.89
C VAL A 131 -13.00 1.37 2.15
N HIS A 132 -13.90 1.16 1.20
CA HIS A 132 -15.00 0.21 1.31
C HIS A 132 -14.56 -1.25 1.07
N LEU A 133 -13.42 -1.48 0.41
CA LEU A 133 -12.93 -2.82 0.11
C LEU A 133 -12.27 -3.48 1.34
N ILE A 134 -11.31 -2.79 1.95
CA ILE A 134 -10.58 -3.28 3.14
C ILE A 134 -10.37 -2.11 4.10
N PRO A 135 -11.37 -1.78 4.94
CA PRO A 135 -11.32 -0.62 5.85
C PRO A 135 -10.15 -0.63 6.82
N GLU A 136 -9.73 -1.82 7.28
CA GLU A 136 -8.61 -1.97 8.21
C GLU A 136 -7.30 -1.47 7.59
N ARG A 137 -7.05 -1.82 6.34
CA ARG A 137 -5.86 -1.33 5.61
C ARG A 137 -5.96 0.15 5.26
N ALA A 138 -7.18 0.66 5.05
CA ALA A 138 -7.41 2.08 4.86
C ALA A 138 -7.06 2.85 6.14
N ARG A 139 -7.45 2.33 7.32
CA ARG A 139 -7.08 2.89 8.62
C ARG A 139 -5.56 2.95 8.82
N GLU A 140 -4.87 1.85 8.57
CA GLU A 140 -3.40 1.79 8.63
C GLU A 140 -2.75 2.84 7.71
N ARG A 141 -3.24 2.97 6.48
CA ARG A 141 -2.72 3.95 5.52
C ARG A 141 -2.95 5.39 5.96
N ILE A 142 -4.09 5.71 6.59
CA ILE A 142 -4.37 7.03 7.15
C ILE A 142 -3.32 7.38 8.21
N ILE A 143 -3.02 6.46 9.12
CA ILE A 143 -2.01 6.66 10.15
C ILE A 143 -0.61 6.86 9.54
N ASP A 144 -0.24 6.05 8.55
CA ASP A 144 1.03 6.18 7.82
C ASP A 144 1.17 7.56 7.16
N ILE A 145 0.12 8.03 6.49
CA ILE A 145 0.12 9.33 5.81
C ILE A 145 0.19 10.47 6.84
N ALA A 146 -0.62 10.40 7.89
CA ALA A 146 -0.63 11.41 8.94
C ALA A 146 0.72 11.53 9.64
N SER A 147 1.43 10.41 9.81
CA SER A 147 2.80 10.40 10.37
C SER A 147 3.82 11.16 9.53
N ALA A 148 3.55 11.40 8.26
CA ALA A 148 4.42 12.21 7.38
C ALA A 148 4.07 13.70 7.39
N GLN A 149 3.03 14.12 8.13
CA GLN A 149 2.66 15.52 8.32
C GLN A 149 3.65 16.21 9.26
N MET A 150 3.91 17.48 9.01
CA MET A 150 4.74 18.32 9.86
C MET A 150 3.94 18.97 10.99
N GLU A 151 4.64 19.38 12.04
CA GLU A 151 4.04 19.97 13.24
C GLU A 151 3.25 21.27 12.97
N ASP A 152 3.63 22.02 11.94
CA ASP A 152 2.93 23.23 11.49
C ASP A 152 1.67 22.95 10.64
N GLY A 153 1.36 21.68 10.41
CA GLY A 153 0.21 21.24 9.62
C GLY A 153 0.49 21.07 8.13
N SER A 154 1.68 21.46 7.65
CA SER A 154 2.12 21.14 6.28
C SER A 154 2.45 19.65 6.15
N ALA A 155 2.70 19.20 4.93
CA ALA A 155 3.08 17.83 4.69
C ALA A 155 4.25 17.73 3.71
N TRP A 156 4.98 16.64 3.79
CA TRP A 156 5.87 16.24 2.70
C TRP A 156 5.04 15.87 1.49
N HIS A 157 5.48 16.29 0.31
CA HIS A 157 4.77 15.90 -0.92
C HIS A 157 4.83 14.40 -1.19
N GLN A 158 5.89 13.74 -0.73
CA GLN A 158 6.06 12.30 -0.80
C GLN A 158 6.69 11.73 0.48
N TYR A 159 6.37 10.48 0.80
CA TYR A 159 7.00 9.71 1.86
C TYR A 159 7.43 8.33 1.35
N GLN A 160 8.42 7.74 2.00
CA GLN A 160 8.93 6.42 1.65
C GLN A 160 8.09 5.33 2.32
N PRO A 161 7.52 4.38 1.57
CA PRO A 161 6.59 3.39 2.13
C PRO A 161 7.21 2.44 3.15
N LEU A 162 8.50 2.14 3.04
CA LEU A 162 9.19 1.23 3.96
C LEU A 162 9.61 1.91 5.27
N THR A 163 10.06 3.16 5.19
CA THR A 163 10.55 3.90 6.37
C THR A 163 9.51 4.83 6.96
N LYS A 164 8.42 5.07 6.24
CA LYS A 164 7.34 6.03 6.56
C LYS A 164 7.82 7.49 6.69
N LYS A 165 9.04 7.78 6.25
CA LYS A 165 9.64 9.11 6.34
C LYS A 165 9.37 9.93 5.09
N GLY A 166 9.18 11.23 5.29
CA GLY A 166 9.05 12.19 4.20
C GLY A 166 10.29 12.26 3.32
N ASN A 167 10.09 12.65 2.05
CA ASN A 167 11.16 12.79 1.07
C ASN A 167 11.48 14.26 0.85
N ALA A 168 12.56 14.74 1.48
CA ALA A 168 13.01 16.13 1.38
C ALA A 168 13.46 16.54 -0.03
N ASP A 169 13.91 15.60 -0.87
CA ASP A 169 14.40 15.88 -2.23
C ASP A 169 13.26 16.31 -3.17
N ILE A 170 12.05 15.86 -2.88
CA ILE A 170 10.84 16.23 -3.65
C ILE A 170 10.19 17.51 -3.11
N GLY A 171 10.54 17.88 -1.87
CA GLY A 171 9.99 19.03 -1.19
C GLY A 171 8.69 18.76 -0.43
N GLY A 172 8.06 19.84 0.00
CA GLY A 172 6.84 19.79 0.81
C GLY A 172 6.20 21.16 0.94
N GLY A 173 5.12 21.24 1.74
CA GLY A 173 4.44 22.50 2.02
C GLY A 173 3.48 22.95 0.93
N PHE A 174 3.07 22.06 0.01
CA PHE A 174 1.94 22.32 -0.88
C PHE A 174 0.68 22.49 -0.06
N ASN A 175 -0.11 23.50 -0.37
CA ASN A 175 -1.21 23.94 0.50
C ASN A 175 -2.39 22.95 0.51
N ASP A 176 -2.59 22.20 -0.56
CA ASP A 176 -3.68 21.24 -0.69
C ASP A 176 -3.34 19.86 -0.12
N ASP A 177 -2.06 19.48 -0.05
CA ASP A 177 -1.65 18.15 0.43
C ASP A 177 -2.29 17.79 1.79
N PRO A 178 -2.22 18.65 2.85
CA PRO A 178 -2.80 18.31 4.14
C PRO A 178 -4.33 18.20 4.13
N LEU A 179 -5.02 18.90 3.23
CA LEU A 179 -6.49 18.83 3.13
C LEU A 179 -6.98 17.47 2.64
N TRP A 180 -6.16 16.75 1.87
CA TRP A 180 -6.49 15.42 1.43
C TRP A 180 -6.50 14.39 2.58
N LEU A 181 -5.71 14.63 3.64
CA LEU A 181 -5.82 13.81 4.85
C LEU A 181 -7.20 13.96 5.50
N VAL A 182 -7.73 15.19 5.55
CA VAL A 182 -9.10 15.44 6.06
C VAL A 182 -10.13 14.70 5.21
N ALA A 183 -10.01 14.73 3.88
CA ALA A 183 -10.90 14.02 2.97
C ALA A 183 -10.80 12.49 3.15
N GLY A 184 -9.60 11.94 3.31
CA GLY A 184 -9.37 10.51 3.54
C GLY A 184 -9.98 10.04 4.85
N VAL A 185 -9.77 10.78 5.94
CA VAL A 185 -10.38 10.46 7.25
C VAL A 185 -11.89 10.58 7.20
N TYR A 186 -12.44 11.60 6.53
CA TYR A 186 -13.88 11.72 6.34
C TYR A 186 -14.47 10.52 5.61
N ALA A 187 -13.85 10.07 4.52
CA ALA A 187 -14.30 8.90 3.78
C ALA A 187 -14.29 7.64 4.65
N TYR A 188 -13.23 7.45 5.45
CA TYR A 188 -13.13 6.34 6.38
C TYR A 188 -14.24 6.36 7.44
N LEU A 189 -14.49 7.52 8.04
CA LEU A 189 -15.55 7.67 9.03
C LEU A 189 -16.94 7.47 8.43
N ALA A 190 -17.16 7.95 7.21
CA ALA A 190 -18.45 7.78 6.52
C ALA A 190 -18.74 6.32 6.19
N GLU A 191 -17.70 5.55 5.84
CA GLU A 191 -17.82 4.13 5.50
C GLU A 191 -17.96 3.24 6.74
N THR A 192 -17.16 3.49 7.77
CA THR A 192 -16.99 2.56 8.90
C THR A 192 -17.75 2.98 10.17
N GLY A 193 -17.97 4.27 10.37
CA GLY A 193 -18.44 4.82 11.64
C GLY A 193 -17.43 4.74 12.79
N ASP A 194 -16.18 4.31 12.51
CA ASP A 194 -15.14 4.15 13.53
C ASP A 194 -14.52 5.50 13.93
N VAL A 195 -15.16 6.17 14.86
CA VAL A 195 -14.67 7.45 15.42
C VAL A 195 -13.43 7.27 16.30
N SER A 196 -13.04 6.05 16.67
CA SER A 196 -11.87 5.81 17.51
C SER A 196 -10.57 6.24 16.85
N ILE A 197 -10.54 6.25 15.51
CA ILE A 197 -9.38 6.71 14.75
C ILE A 197 -8.99 8.16 15.08
N LEU A 198 -9.95 9.02 15.44
CA LEU A 198 -9.70 10.42 15.76
C LEU A 198 -8.84 10.61 17.02
N THR A 199 -8.83 9.65 17.91
CA THR A 199 -8.05 9.66 19.15
C THR A 199 -6.75 8.88 19.05
N GLU A 200 -6.47 8.26 17.89
CA GLU A 200 -5.23 7.51 17.67
C GLU A 200 -4.02 8.42 17.80
N PRO A 201 -3.04 8.09 18.64
CA PRO A 201 -1.83 8.88 18.76
C PRO A 201 -0.94 8.68 17.52
N VAL A 202 -0.66 9.78 16.81
CA VAL A 202 0.15 9.78 15.59
C VAL A 202 1.30 10.78 15.74
N PRO A 203 2.56 10.40 15.44
CA PRO A 203 3.67 11.32 15.49
C PRO A 203 3.67 12.31 14.32
N PHE A 204 4.18 13.52 14.54
CA PHE A 204 4.50 14.43 13.45
C PHE A 204 5.87 14.11 12.86
N ASN A 205 5.96 14.06 11.52
CA ASN A 205 7.20 13.80 10.76
C ASN A 205 7.94 12.53 11.24
N ASN A 206 7.20 11.53 11.73
CA ASN A 206 7.74 10.29 12.30
C ASN A 206 8.75 10.51 13.45
N VAL A 207 8.60 11.59 14.21
CA VAL A 207 9.46 11.90 15.37
C VAL A 207 8.82 11.31 16.62
N GLU A 208 9.53 10.38 17.26
CA GLU A 208 9.11 9.79 18.55
C GLU A 208 8.94 10.88 19.63
N GLY A 209 7.85 10.83 20.38
CA GLY A 209 7.50 11.79 21.41
C GLY A 209 6.73 13.01 20.92
N SER A 210 6.42 13.09 19.63
CA SER A 210 5.60 14.17 19.04
C SER A 210 4.13 13.76 18.83
N GLU A 211 3.73 12.59 19.33
CA GLU A 211 2.42 12.02 19.10
C GLU A 211 1.30 12.94 19.61
N GLN A 212 0.34 13.18 18.74
CA GLN A 212 -0.92 13.85 19.05
C GLN A 212 -2.08 13.04 18.50
N PRO A 213 -3.30 13.20 19.02
CA PRO A 213 -4.48 12.60 18.43
C PRO A 213 -4.61 12.94 16.95
N LEU A 214 -5.05 11.98 16.11
CA LEU A 214 -5.28 12.25 14.67
C LEU A 214 -6.17 13.48 14.44
N LEU A 215 -7.13 13.74 15.32
CA LEU A 215 -7.97 14.94 15.24
C LEU A 215 -7.15 16.25 15.25
N GLU A 216 -6.05 16.28 16.00
CA GLU A 216 -5.14 17.43 16.02
C GLU A 216 -4.41 17.59 14.67
N HIS A 217 -4.04 16.50 14.03
CA HIS A 217 -3.49 16.52 12.67
C HIS A 217 -4.47 17.15 11.68
N LEU A 218 -5.76 16.81 11.77
CA LEU A 218 -6.80 17.39 10.92
C LEU A 218 -6.98 18.89 11.17
N HIS A 219 -6.99 19.33 12.45
CA HIS A 219 -7.05 20.74 12.81
C HIS A 219 -5.87 21.51 12.23
N ARG A 220 -4.65 20.98 12.35
CA ARG A 220 -3.45 21.62 11.81
C ARG A 220 -3.46 21.66 10.29
N SER A 221 -3.97 20.63 9.62
CA SER A 221 -4.16 20.61 8.16
C SER A 221 -5.00 21.81 7.68
N VAL A 222 -6.16 22.00 8.31
CA VAL A 222 -7.05 23.12 7.97
C VAL A 222 -6.41 24.45 8.32
N ASN A 223 -5.80 24.57 9.50
CA ASN A 223 -5.14 25.81 9.94
C ASN A 223 -3.99 26.21 9.02
N PHE A 224 -3.19 25.26 8.55
CA PHE A 224 -2.13 25.53 7.59
C PHE A 224 -2.69 26.21 6.34
N THR A 225 -3.74 25.64 5.75
CA THR A 225 -4.34 26.20 4.52
C THR A 225 -4.95 27.59 4.74
N ILE A 226 -5.69 27.81 5.83
CA ILE A 226 -6.36 29.07 6.06
C ILE A 226 -5.44 30.22 6.51
N THR A 227 -4.24 29.90 7.00
CA THR A 227 -3.24 30.89 7.43
C THR A 227 -2.24 31.22 6.34
N HIS A 228 -1.96 30.32 5.40
CA HIS A 228 -1.02 30.53 4.29
C HIS A 228 -1.75 31.10 3.06
N LYS A 229 -2.09 32.38 3.12
CA LYS A 229 -2.83 33.09 2.06
C LYS A 229 -1.99 34.19 1.43
N GLY A 230 -2.19 34.36 0.13
CA GLY A 230 -1.67 35.49 -0.61
C GLY A 230 -2.44 36.77 -0.37
N PRO A 231 -2.03 37.89 -1.01
CA PRO A 231 -2.60 39.22 -0.79
C PRO A 231 -4.10 39.30 -1.14
N HIS A 232 -4.62 38.40 -1.90
CA HIS A 232 -6.04 38.33 -2.28
C HIS A 232 -6.89 37.43 -1.36
N GLY A 233 -6.31 36.92 -0.25
CA GLY A 233 -7.01 36.03 0.68
C GLY A 233 -7.19 34.60 0.17
N ILE A 234 -6.57 34.27 -0.96
CA ILE A 234 -6.57 32.91 -1.56
C ILE A 234 -5.37 32.13 -1.04
N PRO A 235 -5.53 30.83 -0.70
CA PRO A 235 -4.41 30.00 -0.31
C PRO A 235 -3.27 30.02 -1.36
N LEU A 236 -2.02 30.05 -0.87
CA LEU A 236 -0.85 29.94 -1.72
C LEU A 236 -0.72 28.50 -2.24
N ILE A 237 -0.07 28.30 -3.40
CA ILE A 237 0.17 26.96 -3.94
C ILE A 237 1.11 26.16 -3.03
N GLY A 238 2.08 26.82 -2.43
CA GLY A 238 3.08 26.23 -1.55
C GLY A 238 3.86 27.32 -0.81
N ARG A 239 4.94 26.90 -0.13
CA ARG A 239 5.86 27.81 0.56
C ARG A 239 6.75 28.53 -0.42
#